data_461f8dc4e9536a62117a6d1c99113a24
#
_entry.id   461f8dc4e9536a62117a6d1c99113a24
#
_cell.length_a   1.000
_cell.length_b   1.000
_cell.length_c   1.000
_cell.angle_alpha   90.00
_cell.angle_beta   90.00
_cell.angle_gamma   90.00
#
_symmetry.space_group_name_H-M   'P 1'
#
loop_
_entity.id
_entity.type
_entity.pdbx_description
1 polymer ?
#
loop_
_entity_poly.entity_id
_entity_poly.type
_entity_poly.pdbx_seq_one_letter_code
_entity_poly.pdbx_strand_id
1 'polypeptide(L)'
;MKQIVFLAFSLVVLNSCRQIRGSGNIVTETRTTGDFTGISAGGAYEVEIKNGPVTEVKVEADDNIIKYIETRVSGNTLHIETKDGVNFNDGHFKVYITAPEIRKINSSGAANIDLKSILKNEDKITLEASGAASIDGEVDAPEITAEASGAANIKLSGRTRNYKAEASGSADLKTSELMSETTKVHASGAATAHVYSSVSLNADADGAASIYYSGAGSTVVKTSGAANIKKDD
;
A
#
# COMPACT_ATOMS: atom_id res chain seq x y z
N MET A 1 -18.09 -15.99 -62.76
CA MET A 1 -18.31 -15.29 -61.49
C MET A 1 -17.02 -15.31 -60.70
N LYS A 2 -16.29 -14.18 -60.62
CA LYS A 2 -15.02 -14.08 -59.88
C LYS A 2 -15.32 -13.60 -58.48
N GLN A 3 -15.03 -14.43 -57.47
CA GLN A 3 -15.14 -14.04 -56.07
C GLN A 3 -13.87 -13.27 -55.70
N ILE A 4 -14.06 -12.01 -55.27
CA ILE A 4 -12.99 -11.17 -54.71
C ILE A 4 -13.00 -11.41 -53.21
N VAL A 5 -11.97 -12.07 -52.70
CA VAL A 5 -11.72 -12.24 -51.26
C VAL A 5 -11.02 -10.98 -50.76
N PHE A 6 -11.77 -10.16 -49.97
CA PHE A 6 -11.18 -9.03 -49.24
C PHE A 6 -10.46 -9.57 -47.98
N LEU A 7 -9.14 -9.59 -48.01
CA LEU A 7 -8.30 -9.86 -46.87
C LEU A 7 -8.19 -8.58 -46.02
N ALA A 8 -8.97 -8.50 -44.97
CA ALA A 8 -8.86 -7.39 -44.00
C ALA A 8 -7.58 -7.55 -43.18
N PHE A 9 -6.56 -6.76 -43.50
CA PHE A 9 -5.30 -6.69 -42.75
C PHE A 9 -5.54 -5.85 -41.50
N SER A 10 -5.75 -6.53 -40.35
CA SER A 10 -5.89 -5.87 -39.04
C SER A 10 -4.51 -5.33 -38.62
N LEU A 11 -4.36 -4.01 -38.67
CA LEU A 11 -3.17 -3.30 -38.23
C LEU A 11 -3.13 -3.33 -36.69
N VAL A 12 -2.38 -4.29 -36.10
CA VAL A 12 -2.10 -4.30 -34.66
C VAL A 12 -1.07 -3.20 -34.40
N VAL A 13 -1.53 -2.07 -33.87
CA VAL A 13 -0.64 -1.00 -33.38
C VAL A 13 -0.05 -1.49 -32.06
N LEU A 14 1.16 -2.03 -32.12
CA LEU A 14 1.96 -2.30 -30.92
C LEU A 14 2.41 -0.96 -30.34
N ASN A 15 1.72 -0.50 -29.28
CA ASN A 15 2.22 0.59 -28.45
C ASN A 15 3.49 0.07 -27.77
N SER A 16 4.66 0.39 -28.33
CA SER A 16 5.95 0.11 -27.70
C SER A 16 6.16 1.09 -26.56
N CYS A 17 5.96 0.64 -25.32
CA CYS A 17 6.39 1.42 -24.16
C CYS A 17 7.90 1.65 -24.23
N ARG A 18 8.31 2.90 -24.03
CA ARG A 18 9.73 3.27 -24.01
C ARG A 18 10.37 2.70 -22.75
N GLN A 19 11.28 1.75 -22.91
CA GLN A 19 12.06 1.21 -21.78
C GLN A 19 13.30 2.08 -21.56
N ILE A 20 13.51 2.49 -20.31
CA ILE A 20 14.66 3.30 -19.89
C ILE A 20 15.40 2.53 -18.80
N ARG A 21 16.73 2.46 -18.94
CA ARG A 21 17.62 1.96 -17.90
C ARG A 21 18.26 3.14 -17.17
N GLY A 22 18.41 3.05 -15.86
CA GLY A 22 19.10 4.04 -15.04
C GLY A 22 20.56 4.23 -15.47
N SER A 23 21.04 5.45 -15.40
CA SER A 23 22.41 5.83 -15.73
C SER A 23 23.42 5.43 -14.65
N GLY A 24 22.95 5.20 -13.42
CA GLY A 24 23.77 5.00 -12.22
C GLY A 24 24.23 6.31 -11.57
N ASN A 25 23.90 7.47 -12.16
CA ASN A 25 24.19 8.78 -11.57
C ASN A 25 22.96 9.30 -10.81
N ILE A 26 22.97 9.19 -9.49
CA ILE A 26 21.82 9.53 -8.66
C ILE A 26 21.80 11.03 -8.37
N VAL A 27 20.64 11.63 -8.56
CA VAL A 27 20.35 13.03 -8.26
C VAL A 27 19.09 13.16 -7.41
N THR A 28 19.00 14.26 -6.67
CA THR A 28 17.83 14.56 -5.82
C THR A 28 17.20 15.87 -6.25
N GLU A 29 15.90 15.90 -6.40
CA GLU A 29 15.10 17.07 -6.69
C GLU A 29 14.03 17.30 -5.63
N THR A 30 13.93 18.52 -5.10
CA THR A 30 12.80 18.93 -4.27
C THR A 30 11.63 19.29 -5.18
N ARG A 31 10.47 18.72 -4.92
CA ARG A 31 9.23 18.97 -5.65
C ARG A 31 8.39 20.00 -4.94
N THR A 32 7.94 21.01 -5.67
CA THR A 32 6.95 21.97 -5.17
C THR A 32 5.57 21.35 -5.31
N THR A 33 4.93 21.03 -4.18
CA THR A 33 3.59 20.47 -4.12
C THR A 33 2.68 21.39 -3.29
N GLY A 34 1.38 21.28 -3.49
CA GLY A 34 0.41 21.81 -2.50
C GLY A 34 0.36 20.93 -1.26
N ASP A 35 -0.44 21.36 -0.26
CA ASP A 35 -0.70 20.54 0.92
C ASP A 35 -1.52 19.31 0.56
N PHE A 36 -1.27 18.22 1.27
CA PHE A 36 -1.97 16.95 1.13
C PHE A 36 -2.06 16.23 2.47
N THR A 37 -3.05 15.37 2.61
CA THR A 37 -3.23 14.45 3.75
C THR A 37 -3.29 12.99 3.30
N GLY A 38 -3.25 12.74 2.01
CA GLY A 38 -3.19 11.42 1.40
C GLY A 38 -1.92 11.24 0.57
N ILE A 39 -1.44 10.01 0.47
CA ILE A 39 -0.32 9.60 -0.39
C ILE A 39 -0.74 8.38 -1.20
N SER A 40 -0.48 8.41 -2.51
CA SER A 40 -0.69 7.29 -3.41
C SER A 40 0.58 7.06 -4.23
N ALA A 41 1.22 5.91 -4.03
CA ALA A 41 2.39 5.50 -4.78
C ALA A 41 2.06 4.27 -5.63
N GLY A 42 2.23 4.41 -6.95
CA GLY A 42 1.98 3.34 -7.92
C GLY A 42 3.21 3.03 -8.75
N GLY A 43 3.65 1.78 -8.78
CA GLY A 43 4.85 1.36 -9.53
C GLY A 43 5.85 0.65 -8.63
N ALA A 44 7.15 0.94 -8.76
CA ALA A 44 8.22 0.28 -8.01
C ALA A 44 9.02 1.30 -7.16
N TYR A 45 8.34 2.20 -6.48
CA TYR A 45 8.98 3.24 -5.67
C TYR A 45 9.26 2.77 -4.25
N GLU A 46 10.42 3.21 -3.71
CA GLU A 46 10.66 3.24 -2.28
C GLU A 46 10.21 4.61 -1.73
N VAL A 47 9.29 4.62 -0.79
CA VAL A 47 8.76 5.86 -0.22
C VAL A 47 9.00 5.89 1.28
N GLU A 48 9.76 6.87 1.74
CA GLU A 48 9.96 7.12 3.17
C GLU A 48 9.08 8.28 3.64
N ILE A 49 8.29 8.05 4.67
CA ILE A 49 7.36 9.03 5.21
C ILE A 49 7.75 9.40 6.63
N LYS A 50 7.80 10.70 6.93
CA LYS A 50 8.03 11.25 8.28
C LYS A 50 6.98 12.28 8.62
N ASN A 51 6.56 12.31 9.88
CA ASN A 51 5.82 13.45 10.41
C ASN A 51 6.76 14.65 10.61
N GLY A 52 6.33 15.83 10.22
CA GLY A 52 7.09 17.06 10.43
C GLY A 52 6.24 18.30 10.17
N PRO A 53 6.65 19.47 10.67
CA PRO A 53 5.81 20.68 10.68
C PRO A 53 5.62 21.32 9.31
N VAL A 54 6.42 20.93 8.31
CA VAL A 54 6.40 21.51 6.96
C VAL A 54 6.28 20.41 5.94
N THR A 55 5.43 20.63 4.93
CA THR A 55 5.30 19.71 3.79
C THR A 55 6.54 19.80 2.90
N GLU A 56 7.24 18.71 2.74
CA GLU A 56 8.40 18.59 1.84
C GLU A 56 8.33 17.26 1.08
N VAL A 57 8.57 17.29 -0.23
CA VAL A 57 8.66 16.12 -1.10
C VAL A 57 9.98 16.18 -1.86
N LYS A 58 10.83 15.16 -1.69
CA LYS A 58 12.08 15.00 -2.42
C LYS A 58 12.04 13.69 -3.22
N VAL A 59 12.44 13.75 -4.46
CA VAL A 59 12.61 12.60 -5.35
C VAL A 59 14.08 12.38 -5.59
N GLU A 60 14.55 11.17 -5.34
CA GLU A 60 15.92 10.73 -5.58
C GLU A 60 15.86 9.61 -6.62
N ALA A 61 16.53 9.81 -7.74
CA ALA A 61 16.54 8.85 -8.85
C ALA A 61 17.77 9.08 -9.76
N ASP A 62 17.97 8.15 -10.71
CA ASP A 62 18.93 8.36 -11.79
C ASP A 62 18.60 9.65 -12.58
N ASP A 63 19.62 10.43 -12.96
CA ASP A 63 19.49 11.71 -13.65
C ASP A 63 18.73 11.66 -14.97
N ASN A 64 18.80 10.52 -15.67
CA ASN A 64 18.07 10.28 -16.90
C ASN A 64 16.61 9.84 -16.68
N ILE A 65 16.25 9.43 -15.45
CA ILE A 65 14.94 8.90 -15.05
C ILE A 65 14.11 9.94 -14.31
N ILE A 66 14.69 10.76 -13.45
CA ILE A 66 13.98 11.64 -12.50
C ILE A 66 12.92 12.56 -13.15
N LYS A 67 13.11 12.95 -14.40
CA LYS A 67 12.18 13.75 -15.21
C LYS A 67 10.89 13.01 -15.63
N TYR A 68 10.86 11.69 -15.46
CA TYR A 68 9.70 10.86 -15.76
C TYR A 68 8.94 10.43 -14.51
N ILE A 69 9.42 10.82 -13.33
CA ILE A 69 8.73 10.62 -12.06
C ILE A 69 7.84 11.84 -11.82
N GLU A 70 6.55 11.62 -11.83
CA GLU A 70 5.56 12.67 -11.59
C GLU A 70 5.12 12.67 -10.13
N THR A 71 5.07 13.86 -9.55
CA THR A 71 4.52 14.10 -8.22
C THR A 71 3.48 15.20 -8.33
N ARG A 72 2.22 14.87 -8.17
CA ARG A 72 1.11 15.84 -8.29
C ARG A 72 0.12 15.67 -7.16
N VAL A 73 -0.44 16.75 -6.67
CA VAL A 73 -1.52 16.73 -5.69
C VAL A 73 -2.86 16.87 -6.40
N SER A 74 -3.77 15.94 -6.14
CA SER A 74 -5.14 15.94 -6.63
C SER A 74 -6.07 15.37 -5.55
N GLY A 75 -7.17 16.07 -5.24
CA GLY A 75 -8.13 15.63 -4.23
C GLY A 75 -7.49 15.40 -2.84
N ASN A 76 -6.60 16.29 -2.42
CA ASN A 76 -5.85 16.18 -1.15
C ASN A 76 -4.86 14.99 -1.07
N THR A 77 -4.57 14.33 -2.20
CA THR A 77 -3.66 13.19 -2.28
C THR A 77 -2.47 13.53 -3.15
N LEU A 78 -1.26 13.28 -2.62
CA LEU A 78 -0.03 13.29 -3.39
C LEU A 78 0.06 11.98 -4.18
N HIS A 79 0.04 12.07 -5.50
CA HIS A 79 0.25 10.95 -6.40
C HIS A 79 1.70 10.90 -6.86
N ILE A 80 2.32 9.72 -6.72
CA ILE A 80 3.69 9.43 -7.15
C ILE A 80 3.58 8.34 -8.21
N GLU A 81 3.85 8.71 -9.46
CA GLU A 81 3.60 7.86 -10.62
C GLU A 81 4.72 8.01 -11.65
N THR A 82 4.88 7.02 -12.49
CA THR A 82 5.72 7.13 -13.69
C THR A 82 4.89 7.73 -14.82
N LYS A 83 5.47 8.67 -15.57
CA LYS A 83 4.83 9.26 -16.74
C LYS A 83 4.36 8.20 -17.73
N ASP A 84 3.17 8.39 -18.29
CA ASP A 84 2.55 7.47 -19.23
C ASP A 84 3.46 7.15 -20.43
N GLY A 85 3.47 5.87 -20.84
CA GLY A 85 4.25 5.37 -21.96
C GLY A 85 5.74 5.14 -21.65
N VAL A 86 6.16 5.29 -20.40
CA VAL A 86 7.52 5.02 -19.93
C VAL A 86 7.54 3.84 -18.97
N ASN A 87 8.47 2.91 -19.20
CA ASN A 87 8.78 1.83 -18.27
C ASN A 87 10.25 1.87 -17.91
N PHE A 88 10.58 1.56 -16.67
CA PHE A 88 11.95 1.43 -16.24
C PHE A 88 12.32 -0.04 -16.14
N ASN A 89 13.47 -0.41 -16.70
CA ASN A 89 13.99 -1.78 -16.63
C ASN A 89 14.84 -2.00 -15.38
N ASP A 90 15.48 -0.92 -14.92
CA ASP A 90 16.38 -0.90 -13.77
C ASP A 90 16.61 0.57 -13.39
N GLY A 91 16.82 0.85 -12.13
CA GLY A 91 17.07 2.23 -11.67
C GLY A 91 16.79 2.41 -10.18
N HIS A 92 17.19 3.55 -9.68
CA HIS A 92 16.93 3.99 -8.32
C HIS A 92 15.71 4.91 -8.30
N PHE A 93 14.71 4.60 -7.46
CA PHE A 93 13.45 5.34 -7.36
C PHE A 93 13.06 5.51 -5.90
N LYS A 94 13.50 6.59 -5.28
CA LYS A 94 13.20 6.85 -3.89
C LYS A 94 12.53 8.20 -3.70
N VAL A 95 11.52 8.26 -2.84
CA VAL A 95 10.78 9.47 -2.54
C VAL A 95 10.75 9.66 -1.03
N TYR A 96 11.15 10.83 -0.59
CA TYR A 96 11.11 11.24 0.81
C TYR A 96 9.98 12.25 1.00
N ILE A 97 9.12 11.97 1.95
CA ILE A 97 7.94 12.79 2.25
C ILE A 97 7.97 13.20 3.70
N THR A 98 7.87 14.49 3.94
CA THR A 98 7.58 15.04 5.27
C THR A 98 6.27 15.80 5.19
N ALA A 99 5.33 15.55 6.11
CA ALA A 99 4.06 16.27 6.17
C ALA A 99 3.55 16.34 7.61
N PRO A 100 2.81 17.40 7.98
CA PRO A 100 2.29 17.57 9.33
C PRO A 100 1.17 16.57 9.67
N GLU A 101 0.39 16.18 8.66
CA GLU A 101 -0.74 15.28 8.84
C GLU A 101 -0.89 14.35 7.63
N ILE A 102 -0.99 13.05 7.91
CA ILE A 102 -1.32 12.04 6.90
C ILE A 102 -2.46 11.17 7.43
N ARG A 103 -3.52 11.01 6.61
CA ARG A 103 -4.72 10.25 6.93
C ARG A 103 -4.89 9.01 6.07
N LYS A 104 -4.35 9.03 4.86
CA LYS A 104 -4.49 7.93 3.90
C LYS A 104 -3.18 7.64 3.19
N ILE A 105 -2.84 6.34 3.13
CA ILE A 105 -1.71 5.84 2.35
C ILE A 105 -2.21 4.72 1.45
N ASN A 106 -1.93 4.84 0.15
CA ASN A 106 -2.21 3.81 -0.84
C ASN A 106 -0.88 3.42 -1.52
N SER A 107 -0.53 2.15 -1.44
CA SER A 107 0.64 1.56 -2.11
C SER A 107 0.18 0.53 -3.14
N SER A 108 0.59 0.68 -4.38
CA SER A 108 0.17 -0.22 -5.45
C SER A 108 1.31 -0.64 -6.37
N GLY A 109 1.08 -1.69 -7.18
CA GLY A 109 2.15 -2.25 -8.02
C GLY A 109 3.16 -3.02 -7.19
N ALA A 110 4.38 -2.53 -7.09
CA ALA A 110 5.47 -3.07 -6.27
C ALA A 110 6.12 -1.96 -5.41
N ALA A 111 5.36 -0.93 -5.06
CA ALA A 111 5.87 0.16 -4.23
C ALA A 111 6.01 -0.29 -2.77
N ASN A 112 7.07 0.21 -2.12
CA ASN A 112 7.36 -0.05 -0.72
C ASN A 112 7.28 1.27 0.05
N ILE A 113 6.45 1.33 1.08
CA ILE A 113 6.26 2.51 1.91
C ILE A 113 6.72 2.23 3.34
N ASP A 114 7.69 3.02 3.80
CA ASP A 114 8.26 2.96 5.13
C ASP A 114 7.87 4.20 5.96
N LEU A 115 7.21 4.00 7.08
CA LEU A 115 6.95 5.07 8.05
C LEU A 115 8.17 5.21 8.97
N LYS A 116 8.99 6.21 8.73
CA LYS A 116 10.23 6.47 9.51
C LYS A 116 9.99 7.21 10.83
N SER A 117 8.77 7.54 11.14
CA SER A 117 8.30 8.07 12.42
C SER A 117 6.90 7.54 12.69
N ILE A 118 6.45 7.58 13.93
CA ILE A 118 5.08 7.23 14.29
C ILE A 118 4.11 8.12 13.52
N LEU A 119 3.28 7.52 12.69
CA LEU A 119 2.22 8.25 11.99
C LEU A 119 1.04 8.49 12.95
N LYS A 120 0.86 9.74 13.34
CA LYS A 120 -0.20 10.12 14.29
C LYS A 120 -1.34 10.82 13.60
N ASN A 121 -2.56 10.50 14.03
CA ASN A 121 -3.77 11.22 13.63
C ASN A 121 -4.77 11.23 14.79
N GLU A 122 -5.51 12.32 14.96
CA GLU A 122 -6.50 12.46 16.05
C GLU A 122 -7.83 11.76 15.75
N ASP A 123 -8.03 11.30 14.51
CA ASP A 123 -9.29 10.71 14.06
C ASP A 123 -9.02 9.30 13.45
N LYS A 124 -8.54 9.24 12.22
CA LYS A 124 -8.43 7.99 11.46
C LYS A 124 -7.20 7.93 10.57
N ILE A 125 -6.61 6.73 10.46
CA ILE A 125 -5.59 6.39 9.45
C ILE A 125 -6.11 5.23 8.61
N THR A 126 -6.00 5.38 7.28
CA THR A 126 -6.33 4.32 6.31
C THR A 126 -5.08 3.95 5.51
N LEU A 127 -4.77 2.66 5.47
CA LEU A 127 -3.61 2.08 4.80
C LEU A 127 -4.10 1.02 3.82
N GLU A 128 -3.82 1.22 2.55
CA GLU A 128 -4.23 0.31 1.48
C GLU A 128 -2.99 -0.17 0.72
N ALA A 129 -2.80 -1.48 0.56
CA ALA A 129 -1.73 -2.06 -0.24
C ALA A 129 -2.29 -3.06 -1.25
N SER A 130 -1.85 -2.96 -2.50
CA SER A 130 -2.34 -3.83 -3.57
C SER A 130 -1.24 -4.25 -4.54
N GLY A 131 -1.45 -5.35 -5.26
CA GLY A 131 -0.43 -5.94 -6.13
C GLY A 131 0.62 -6.68 -5.32
N ALA A 132 1.87 -6.29 -5.42
CA ALA A 132 3.00 -6.80 -4.64
C ALA A 132 3.61 -5.69 -3.74
N ALA A 133 2.82 -4.71 -3.36
CA ALA A 133 3.24 -3.55 -2.58
C ALA A 133 3.39 -3.87 -1.09
N SER A 134 4.16 -3.05 -0.39
CA SER A 134 4.29 -3.15 1.06
C SER A 134 4.13 -1.81 1.77
N ILE A 135 3.64 -1.88 3.02
CA ILE A 135 3.60 -0.75 3.96
C ILE A 135 4.12 -1.26 5.30
N ASP A 136 5.15 -0.61 5.84
CA ASP A 136 5.75 -0.94 7.16
C ASP A 136 5.83 0.31 8.03
N GLY A 137 5.50 0.17 9.32
CA GLY A 137 5.73 1.24 10.29
C GLY A 137 4.85 1.26 11.52
N GLU A 138 4.96 2.35 12.26
CA GLU A 138 4.24 2.55 13.51
C GLU A 138 3.16 3.62 13.35
N VAL A 139 1.97 3.34 13.91
CA VAL A 139 0.77 4.19 13.78
C VAL A 139 0.10 4.43 15.14
N ASP A 140 -0.49 5.60 15.33
CA ASP A 140 -1.20 5.98 16.55
C ASP A 140 -2.43 6.83 16.19
N ALA A 141 -3.61 6.21 16.21
CA ALA A 141 -4.88 6.90 15.94
C ALA A 141 -6.04 6.16 16.61
N PRO A 142 -7.15 6.84 16.93
CA PRO A 142 -8.36 6.22 17.48
C PRO A 142 -8.96 5.14 16.55
N GLU A 143 -8.90 5.34 15.25
CA GLU A 143 -9.36 4.37 14.26
C GLU A 143 -8.27 4.10 13.22
N ILE A 144 -8.00 2.82 12.95
CA ILE A 144 -7.07 2.39 11.91
C ILE A 144 -7.78 1.36 11.01
N THR A 145 -7.69 1.58 9.70
CA THR A 145 -8.11 0.61 8.69
C THR A 145 -6.89 0.19 7.88
N ALA A 146 -6.66 -1.11 7.76
CA ALA A 146 -5.62 -1.69 6.90
C ALA A 146 -6.24 -2.68 5.91
N GLU A 147 -6.01 -2.45 4.62
CA GLU A 147 -6.54 -3.29 3.55
C GLU A 147 -5.38 -3.77 2.66
N ALA A 148 -5.21 -5.09 2.56
CA ALA A 148 -4.17 -5.72 1.74
C ALA A 148 -4.80 -6.66 0.70
N SER A 149 -4.40 -6.51 -0.56
CA SER A 149 -4.93 -7.33 -1.65
C SER A 149 -3.86 -7.79 -2.63
N GLY A 150 -4.14 -8.87 -3.37
CA GLY A 150 -3.15 -9.48 -4.27
C GLY A 150 -2.09 -10.27 -3.49
N ALA A 151 -0.84 -9.89 -3.59
CA ALA A 151 0.29 -10.42 -2.83
C ALA A 151 0.95 -9.32 -1.97
N ALA A 152 0.16 -8.35 -1.53
CA ALA A 152 0.63 -7.22 -0.74
C ALA A 152 0.91 -7.60 0.72
N ASN A 153 1.79 -6.81 1.35
CA ASN A 153 2.19 -7.00 2.73
C ASN A 153 1.99 -5.69 3.52
N ILE A 154 1.30 -5.75 4.65
CA ILE A 154 1.19 -4.63 5.58
C ILE A 154 1.69 -5.09 6.95
N LYS A 155 2.71 -4.40 7.47
CA LYS A 155 3.24 -4.63 8.80
C LYS A 155 3.11 -3.38 9.64
N LEU A 156 2.30 -3.45 10.69
CA LEU A 156 2.03 -2.32 11.57
C LEU A 156 2.28 -2.67 13.03
N SER A 157 2.83 -1.69 13.73
CA SER A 157 2.90 -1.64 15.18
C SER A 157 2.25 -0.35 15.70
N GLY A 158 2.13 -0.23 17.03
CA GLY A 158 1.58 0.96 17.67
C GLY A 158 0.27 0.70 18.39
N ARG A 159 -0.68 1.64 18.34
CA ARG A 159 -1.93 1.53 19.11
C ARG A 159 -3.12 2.20 18.45
N THR A 160 -4.29 1.63 18.72
CA THR A 160 -5.57 2.15 18.26
C THR A 160 -6.71 1.71 19.20
N ARG A 161 -7.82 2.37 19.17
CA ARG A 161 -9.02 1.87 19.82
C ARG A 161 -9.76 0.89 18.91
N ASN A 162 -9.99 1.28 17.66
CA ASN A 162 -10.74 0.49 16.69
C ASN A 162 -9.86 0.12 15.50
N TYR A 163 -9.68 -1.16 15.29
CA TYR A 163 -8.92 -1.70 14.15
C TYR A 163 -9.83 -2.46 13.19
N LYS A 164 -9.81 -2.07 11.93
CA LYS A 164 -10.43 -2.81 10.83
C LYS A 164 -9.32 -3.36 9.91
N ALA A 165 -9.29 -4.66 9.72
CA ALA A 165 -8.31 -5.37 8.89
C ALA A 165 -9.01 -6.15 7.79
N GLU A 166 -8.59 -5.97 6.54
CA GLU A 166 -9.08 -6.76 5.41
C GLU A 166 -7.89 -7.31 4.61
N ALA A 167 -7.87 -8.63 4.40
CA ALA A 167 -6.84 -9.31 3.62
C ALA A 167 -7.47 -10.19 2.54
N SER A 168 -7.04 -10.06 1.30
CA SER A 168 -7.58 -10.85 0.20
C SER A 168 -6.51 -11.32 -0.79
N GLY A 169 -6.82 -12.36 -1.55
CA GLY A 169 -5.85 -12.98 -2.46
C GLY A 169 -4.82 -13.81 -1.70
N SER A 170 -3.57 -13.46 -1.78
CA SER A 170 -2.43 -14.05 -1.05
C SER A 170 -1.73 -12.99 -0.18
N ALA A 171 -2.46 -11.99 0.28
CA ALA A 171 -1.92 -10.89 1.07
C ALA A 171 -1.58 -11.32 2.50
N ASP A 172 -0.65 -10.59 3.12
CA ASP A 172 -0.20 -10.83 4.48
C ASP A 172 -0.32 -9.56 5.35
N LEU A 173 -1.14 -9.63 6.42
CA LEU A 173 -1.29 -8.59 7.42
C LEU A 173 -0.56 -8.99 8.71
N LYS A 174 0.57 -8.36 9.01
CA LYS A 174 1.39 -8.56 10.20
C LYS A 174 1.15 -7.43 11.20
N THR A 175 0.07 -7.51 11.94
CA THR A 175 -0.38 -6.44 12.83
C THR A 175 -0.61 -6.90 14.27
N SER A 176 0.05 -7.99 14.69
CA SER A 176 0.05 -8.48 16.08
C SER A 176 0.65 -7.48 17.08
N GLU A 177 1.54 -6.59 16.61
CA GLU A 177 2.15 -5.52 17.40
C GLU A 177 1.32 -4.20 17.40
N LEU A 178 0.19 -4.14 16.67
CA LEU A 178 -0.76 -3.04 16.73
C LEU A 178 -1.75 -3.30 17.87
N MET A 179 -1.51 -2.68 19.01
CA MET A 179 -2.33 -2.83 20.22
C MET A 179 -3.70 -2.18 20.01
N SER A 180 -4.74 -2.97 19.79
CA SER A 180 -6.10 -2.51 19.60
C SER A 180 -7.02 -2.91 20.77
N GLU A 181 -8.04 -2.10 21.05
CA GLU A 181 -9.11 -2.49 21.96
C GLU A 181 -10.11 -3.39 21.24
N THR A 182 -10.60 -2.93 20.10
CA THR A 182 -11.59 -3.65 19.28
C THR A 182 -11.02 -3.93 17.89
N THR A 183 -11.04 -5.18 17.49
CA THR A 183 -10.58 -5.59 16.14
C THR A 183 -11.70 -6.28 15.36
N LYS A 184 -11.91 -5.82 14.14
CA LYS A 184 -12.68 -6.51 13.12
C LYS A 184 -11.75 -6.92 11.98
N VAL A 185 -11.58 -8.22 11.76
CA VAL A 185 -10.71 -8.76 10.72
C VAL A 185 -11.49 -9.68 9.78
N HIS A 186 -11.27 -9.46 8.48
CA HIS A 186 -11.76 -10.35 7.43
C HIS A 186 -10.61 -10.79 6.55
N ALA A 187 -10.48 -12.09 6.34
CA ALA A 187 -9.47 -12.68 5.46
C ALA A 187 -10.10 -13.62 4.46
N SER A 188 -9.74 -13.51 3.18
CA SER A 188 -10.31 -14.33 2.11
C SER A 188 -9.27 -14.80 1.08
N GLY A 189 -9.60 -15.83 0.32
CA GLY A 189 -8.67 -16.45 -0.62
C GLY A 189 -7.64 -17.33 0.10
N ALA A 190 -6.37 -17.01 -0.02
CA ALA A 190 -5.25 -17.65 0.68
C ALA A 190 -4.48 -16.62 1.54
N ALA A 191 -5.14 -15.57 1.99
CA ALA A 191 -4.54 -14.50 2.77
C ALA A 191 -4.27 -14.93 4.22
N THR A 192 -3.28 -14.28 4.84
CA THR A 192 -2.94 -14.47 6.25
C THR A 192 -3.06 -13.14 7.00
N ALA A 193 -3.67 -13.16 8.18
CA ALA A 193 -3.75 -12.01 9.05
C ALA A 193 -3.33 -12.36 10.48
N HIS A 194 -2.41 -11.58 11.03
CA HIS A 194 -2.00 -11.63 12.43
C HIS A 194 -2.46 -10.36 13.12
N VAL A 195 -3.34 -10.47 14.10
CA VAL A 195 -3.97 -9.34 14.78
C VAL A 195 -3.92 -9.46 16.31
N TYR A 196 -4.03 -8.33 16.98
CA TYR A 196 -4.22 -8.26 18.42
C TYR A 196 -5.55 -7.60 18.77
N SER A 197 -6.17 -8.01 19.88
CA SER A 197 -7.35 -7.33 20.45
C SER A 197 -7.42 -7.53 21.95
N SER A 198 -7.58 -6.45 22.71
CA SER A 198 -7.67 -6.53 24.17
C SER A 198 -9.11 -6.65 24.72
N VAL A 199 -10.10 -6.13 24.00
CA VAL A 199 -11.51 -6.08 24.46
C VAL A 199 -12.40 -6.98 23.62
N SER A 200 -12.47 -6.79 22.30
CA SER A 200 -13.34 -7.60 21.46
C SER A 200 -12.76 -7.87 20.07
N LEU A 201 -12.85 -9.10 19.63
CA LEU A 201 -12.46 -9.56 18.32
C LEU A 201 -13.67 -10.09 17.53
N ASN A 202 -13.85 -9.60 16.31
CA ASN A 202 -14.73 -10.20 15.32
C ASN A 202 -13.88 -10.63 14.12
N ALA A 203 -13.68 -11.93 13.95
CA ALA A 203 -12.85 -12.52 12.92
C ALA A 203 -13.68 -13.36 11.97
N ASP A 204 -13.52 -13.13 10.68
CA ASP A 204 -14.22 -13.81 9.60
C ASP A 204 -13.21 -14.27 8.55
N ALA A 205 -13.14 -15.57 8.27
CA ALA A 205 -12.17 -16.16 7.35
C ALA A 205 -12.85 -17.07 6.32
N ASP A 206 -12.57 -16.82 5.05
CA ASP A 206 -13.17 -17.54 3.93
C ASP A 206 -12.11 -18.17 3.00
N GLY A 207 -12.51 -19.23 2.31
CA GLY A 207 -11.65 -19.92 1.34
C GLY A 207 -10.57 -20.77 2.02
N ALA A 208 -9.30 -20.46 1.85
CA ALA A 208 -8.15 -21.09 2.51
C ALA A 208 -7.37 -20.08 3.36
N ALA A 209 -8.01 -19.00 3.79
CA ALA A 209 -7.37 -17.94 4.58
C ALA A 209 -7.09 -18.38 6.02
N SER A 210 -6.13 -17.74 6.64
CA SER A 210 -5.76 -17.98 8.03
C SER A 210 -5.74 -16.68 8.82
N ILE A 211 -6.39 -16.68 10.00
CA ILE A 211 -6.32 -15.57 10.94
C ILE A 211 -5.71 -16.09 12.25
N TYR A 212 -4.64 -15.43 12.66
CA TYR A 212 -3.99 -15.64 13.96
C TYR A 212 -4.24 -14.43 14.83
N TYR A 213 -4.68 -14.62 16.06
CA TYR A 213 -4.96 -13.53 16.94
C TYR A 213 -4.42 -13.73 18.35
N SER A 214 -4.05 -12.65 19.00
CA SER A 214 -3.60 -12.64 20.39
C SER A 214 -4.43 -11.64 21.22
N GLY A 215 -4.24 -11.68 22.54
CA GLY A 215 -4.99 -10.89 23.53
C GLY A 215 -6.13 -11.66 24.16
N ALA A 216 -6.94 -10.92 24.94
CA ALA A 216 -7.99 -11.53 25.75
C ALA A 216 -9.26 -10.73 25.62
N GLY A 217 -10.18 -10.94 25.01
CA GLY A 217 -11.46 -10.24 24.93
C GLY A 217 -12.59 -11.19 24.57
N SER A 218 -13.73 -10.64 24.38
CA SER A 218 -14.84 -11.34 23.74
C SER A 218 -14.47 -11.66 22.31
N THR A 219 -14.66 -12.90 21.88
CA THR A 219 -14.27 -13.37 20.54
C THR A 219 -15.47 -13.93 19.81
N VAL A 220 -15.75 -13.41 18.62
CA VAL A 220 -16.70 -13.95 17.66
C VAL A 220 -15.92 -14.36 16.41
N VAL A 221 -15.96 -15.64 16.07
CA VAL A 221 -15.27 -16.19 14.90
C VAL A 221 -16.23 -16.85 13.95
N LYS A 222 -15.98 -16.65 12.65
CA LYS A 222 -16.69 -17.32 11.57
C LYS A 222 -15.69 -17.84 10.57
N THR A 223 -15.89 -19.05 10.08
CA THR A 223 -15.06 -19.66 9.05
C THR A 223 -15.93 -20.28 7.97
N SER A 224 -15.50 -20.20 6.73
CA SER A 224 -16.08 -20.96 5.62
C SER A 224 -14.98 -21.54 4.71
N GLY A 225 -15.29 -22.63 4.04
CA GLY A 225 -14.32 -23.36 3.22
C GLY A 225 -13.28 -24.11 4.05
N ALA A 226 -12.01 -23.97 3.70
CA ALA A 226 -10.84 -24.53 4.40
C ALA A 226 -10.11 -23.50 5.25
N ALA A 227 -10.80 -22.42 5.62
CA ALA A 227 -10.19 -21.33 6.40
C ALA A 227 -9.95 -21.73 7.86
N ASN A 228 -8.97 -21.10 8.49
CA ASN A 228 -8.56 -21.36 9.85
C ASN A 228 -8.47 -20.06 10.68
N ILE A 229 -9.02 -20.09 11.90
CA ILE A 229 -8.85 -18.99 12.87
C ILE A 229 -8.30 -19.60 14.15
N LYS A 230 -7.10 -19.13 14.56
CA LYS A 230 -6.39 -19.69 15.72
C LYS A 230 -5.91 -18.59 16.65
N LYS A 231 -6.03 -18.83 17.95
CA LYS A 231 -5.39 -18.00 18.96
C LYS A 231 -3.91 -18.37 19.03
N ASP A 232 -3.03 -17.34 18.94
CA ASP A 232 -1.61 -17.46 19.25
C ASP A 232 -1.41 -17.30 20.75
N ASP A 233 -0.54 -18.14 21.34
CA ASP A 233 -0.21 -18.15 22.77
C ASP A 233 0.71 -17.00 23.17
#